data_d355ae7254740199897821ffbbfee187
#
_entry.id   d355ae7254740199897821ffbbfee187
#
_cell.length_a   1.000
_cell.length_b   1.000
_cell.length_c   1.000
_cell.angle_alpha   90.00
_cell.angle_beta   90.00
_cell.angle_gamma   90.00
#
_symmetry.space_group_name_H-M   'P 1'
#
loop_
_entity.id
_entity.type
_entity.pdbx_description
1 polymer ?
#
loop_
_entity_poly.entity_id
_entity_poly.type
_entity_poly.pdbx_seq_one_letter_code
_entity_poly.pdbx_strand_id
1 'polypeptide(L)'
;TLLASSAASDVYKRQDITWLQAFFQSVTTRTAGFASIDQSRVEACKPAYLLSVIQMFIGASPCSTGGGLKTTSFTILIVSILCFAKGQTPNIFKRKINQQTINKVFILFVVEIAYLAIAILLACAFEAKSSFSLESIAYEVISAFDTVGLSTGITSTLNAATKILIIVTMFIGRLGPLTFISMWTSRTNLIISRDVKYVEGKIIIG
;
A
#
# COMPACT_ATOMS: atom_id res chain seq x y z
N THR A 1 0.72 39.29 -5.52
CA THR A 1 0.18 37.92 -5.49
C THR A 1 1.12 36.96 -4.81
N LEU A 2 2.44 36.99 -5.07
CA LEU A 2 3.43 36.09 -4.44
C LEU A 2 3.57 36.31 -2.92
N LEU A 3 3.53 37.55 -2.44
CA LEU A 3 3.59 37.85 -1.01
C LEU A 3 2.33 37.38 -0.26
N ALA A 4 1.15 37.49 -0.87
CA ALA A 4 -0.09 37.00 -0.29
C ALA A 4 -0.12 35.45 -0.23
N SER A 5 0.43 34.79 -1.23
CA SER A 5 0.60 33.33 -1.26
C SER A 5 1.57 32.85 -0.16
N SER A 6 2.69 33.55 0.03
CA SER A 6 3.67 33.24 1.08
C SER A 6 3.07 33.45 2.49
N ALA A 7 2.35 34.57 2.70
CA ALA A 7 1.71 34.86 3.96
C ALA A 7 0.59 33.86 4.30
N ALA A 8 -0.22 33.47 3.30
CA ALA A 8 -1.22 32.42 3.46
C ALA A 8 -0.59 31.07 3.81
N SER A 9 0.51 30.71 3.16
CA SER A 9 1.28 29.48 3.45
C SER A 9 1.86 29.50 4.88
N ASP A 10 2.35 30.66 5.36
CA ASP A 10 2.88 30.79 6.72
C ASP A 10 1.80 30.73 7.81
N VAL A 11 0.62 31.31 7.54
CA VAL A 11 -0.53 31.23 8.44
C VAL A 11 -1.02 29.78 8.52
N TYR A 12 -1.04 29.07 7.40
CA TYR A 12 -1.43 27.64 7.37
C TYR A 12 -0.44 26.74 8.12
N LYS A 13 0.84 27.06 8.09
CA LYS A 13 1.91 26.33 8.80
C LYS A 13 1.86 26.49 10.32
N ARG A 14 1.26 27.58 10.83
CA ARG A 14 1.18 27.91 12.26
C ARG A 14 -0.11 27.48 12.95
N GLN A 15 -1.11 26.99 12.19
CA GLN A 15 -2.35 26.51 12.81
C GLN A 15 -2.11 25.22 13.59
N ASP A 16 -2.51 25.21 14.87
CA ASP A 16 -2.55 24.00 15.66
C ASP A 16 -3.57 23.03 15.06
N ILE A 17 -3.13 21.77 14.91
CA ILE A 17 -3.99 20.73 14.37
C ILE A 17 -5.08 20.42 15.39
N THR A 18 -6.33 20.67 15.03
CA THR A 18 -7.47 20.34 15.88
C THR A 18 -7.69 18.83 15.92
N TRP A 19 -8.29 18.32 16.99
CA TRP A 19 -8.63 16.90 17.13
C TRP A 19 -9.49 16.39 15.94
N LEU A 20 -10.42 17.21 15.45
CA LEU A 20 -11.27 16.90 14.31
C LEU A 20 -10.46 16.72 13.00
N GLN A 21 -9.47 17.57 12.79
CA GLN A 21 -8.56 17.46 11.63
C GLN A 21 -7.69 16.22 11.73
N ALA A 22 -7.18 15.87 12.91
CA ALA A 22 -6.40 14.66 13.13
C ALA A 22 -7.26 13.39 12.89
N PHE A 23 -8.49 13.39 13.37
CA PHE A 23 -9.45 12.32 13.10
C PHE A 23 -9.76 12.20 11.61
N PHE A 24 -10.06 13.32 10.94
CA PHE A 24 -10.28 13.34 9.49
C PHE A 24 -9.07 12.81 8.73
N GLN A 25 -7.86 13.21 9.11
CA GLN A 25 -6.62 12.72 8.49
C GLN A 25 -6.47 11.19 8.65
N SER A 26 -6.84 10.62 9.77
CA SER A 26 -6.83 9.17 9.97
C SER A 26 -7.85 8.44 9.09
N VAL A 27 -9.02 9.03 8.85
CA VAL A 27 -10.06 8.43 8.00
C VAL A 27 -9.71 8.56 6.51
N THR A 28 -9.14 9.70 6.09
CA THR A 28 -8.85 9.99 4.68
C THR A 28 -7.78 9.08 4.09
N THR A 29 -6.86 8.54 4.92
CA THR A 29 -5.85 7.55 4.49
C THR A 29 -6.45 6.25 3.97
N ARG A 30 -7.72 5.96 4.29
CA ARG A 30 -8.45 4.77 3.80
C ARG A 30 -9.12 5.02 2.46
N THR A 31 -8.33 5.42 1.47
CA THR A 31 -8.72 5.63 0.08
C THR A 31 -9.76 6.74 -0.18
N ALA A 32 -9.87 7.73 0.72
CA ALA A 32 -10.70 8.92 0.48
C ALA A 32 -9.93 10.03 -0.25
N GLY A 33 -8.65 10.24 0.08
CA GLY A 33 -7.73 11.10 -0.66
C GLY A 33 -7.92 12.61 -0.45
N PHE A 34 -8.79 13.04 0.47
CA PHE A 34 -8.98 14.45 0.78
C PHE A 34 -7.99 14.90 1.86
N ALA A 35 -7.22 15.94 1.57
CA ALA A 35 -6.29 16.53 2.51
C ALA A 35 -6.93 17.73 3.22
N SER A 36 -7.09 17.66 4.54
CA SER A 36 -7.43 18.81 5.39
C SER A 36 -6.20 19.44 6.05
N ILE A 37 -5.09 18.72 6.03
CA ILE A 37 -3.79 19.10 6.57
C ILE A 37 -2.77 18.95 5.46
N ASP A 38 -1.80 19.85 5.40
CA ASP A 38 -0.67 19.72 4.49
C ASP A 38 0.14 18.45 4.84
N GLN A 39 0.29 17.54 3.87
CA GLN A 39 0.96 16.25 4.07
C GLN A 39 2.46 16.40 4.38
N SER A 40 3.08 17.52 4.00
CA SER A 40 4.45 17.84 4.39
C SER A 40 4.61 17.95 5.93
N ARG A 41 3.56 18.39 6.63
CA ARG A 41 3.54 18.43 8.10
C ARG A 41 3.42 17.03 8.71
N VAL A 42 2.67 16.14 8.07
CA VAL A 42 2.58 14.73 8.49
C VAL A 42 3.94 14.06 8.31
N GLU A 43 4.65 14.32 7.21
CA GLU A 43 6.00 13.83 6.96
C GLU A 43 7.00 14.32 8.01
N ALA A 44 6.91 15.57 8.43
CA ALA A 44 7.76 16.13 9.47
C ALA A 44 7.59 15.43 10.83
N CYS A 45 6.40 14.89 11.11
CA CYS A 45 6.11 14.12 12.32
C CYS A 45 6.27 12.62 12.03
N LYS A 46 7.45 12.04 12.30
CA LYS A 46 7.78 10.64 11.98
C LYS A 46 6.76 9.59 12.45
N PRO A 47 6.21 9.66 13.71
CA PRO A 47 5.17 8.73 14.13
C PRO A 47 3.88 8.86 13.32
N ALA A 48 3.46 10.09 12.99
CA ALA A 48 2.25 10.34 12.20
C ALA A 48 2.43 9.84 10.77
N TYR A 49 3.61 10.07 10.17
CA TYR A 49 3.98 9.54 8.87
C TYR A 49 3.89 8.01 8.84
N LEU A 50 4.54 7.31 9.79
CA LEU A 50 4.53 5.85 9.84
C LEU A 50 3.11 5.29 9.99
N LEU A 51 2.30 5.89 10.87
CA LEU A 51 0.90 5.52 11.03
C LEU A 51 0.08 5.73 9.75
N SER A 52 0.30 6.84 9.06
CA SER A 52 -0.37 7.14 7.78
C SER A 52 -0.03 6.09 6.73
N VAL A 53 1.24 5.74 6.59
CA VAL A 53 1.71 4.71 5.64
C VAL A 53 1.10 3.34 5.97
N ILE A 54 1.10 2.93 7.24
CA ILE A 54 0.48 1.66 7.66
C ILE A 54 -1.03 1.67 7.37
N GLN A 55 -1.72 2.78 7.64
CA GLN A 55 -3.15 2.90 7.39
C GLN A 55 -3.48 2.90 5.90
N MET A 56 -2.63 3.49 5.05
CA MET A 56 -2.77 3.42 3.59
C MET A 56 -2.64 1.97 3.11
N PHE A 57 -1.58 1.28 3.53
CA PHE A 57 -1.32 -0.10 3.16
C PHE A 57 -2.44 -1.07 3.60
N ILE A 58 -3.04 -0.84 4.80
CA ILE A 58 -4.27 -1.53 5.22
C ILE A 58 -5.46 -0.84 4.54
N GLY A 59 -5.63 -1.10 3.28
CA GLY A 59 -6.56 -0.43 2.38
C GLY A 59 -8.04 -0.49 2.78
N ALA A 60 -8.89 -0.41 1.80
CA ALA A 60 -10.33 -0.30 1.97
C ALA A 60 -11.01 -1.62 2.36
N SER A 61 -12.29 -1.52 2.73
CA SER A 61 -13.18 -2.65 3.00
C SER A 61 -13.31 -3.57 1.77
N PRO A 62 -13.62 -4.86 1.96
CA PRO A 62 -13.90 -5.77 0.85
C PRO A 62 -15.07 -5.23 0.00
N CYS A 63 -15.03 -5.51 -1.30
CA CYS A 63 -15.99 -4.99 -2.29
C CYS A 63 -15.88 -3.47 -2.55
N SER A 64 -14.94 -2.76 -1.94
CA SER A 64 -14.67 -1.37 -2.28
C SER A 64 -13.75 -1.27 -3.49
N THR A 65 -13.80 -0.11 -4.14
CA THR A 65 -12.97 0.21 -5.30
C THR A 65 -11.54 0.64 -4.95
N GLY A 66 -11.20 0.76 -3.65
CA GLY A 66 -9.85 1.12 -3.20
C GLY A 66 -8.81 0.04 -3.48
N GLY A 67 -7.56 0.42 -3.68
CA GLY A 67 -6.41 -0.47 -3.84
C GLY A 67 -5.92 -1.05 -2.50
N GLY A 68 -4.72 -1.63 -2.53
CA GLY A 68 -4.04 -2.16 -1.36
C GLY A 68 -4.65 -3.41 -0.74
N LEU A 69 -4.03 -3.85 0.35
CA LEU A 69 -4.46 -5.03 1.08
C LEU A 69 -5.82 -4.78 1.76
N LYS A 70 -6.83 -5.57 1.41
CA LYS A 70 -8.16 -5.42 1.99
C LYS A 70 -8.18 -5.74 3.49
N THR A 71 -9.01 -5.02 4.25
CA THR A 71 -9.13 -5.22 5.71
C THR A 71 -9.43 -6.67 6.10
N THR A 72 -10.22 -7.40 5.31
CA THR A 72 -10.48 -8.83 5.53
C THR A 72 -9.26 -9.69 5.33
N SER A 73 -8.46 -9.43 4.29
CA SER A 73 -7.20 -10.14 4.03
C SER A 73 -6.22 -9.91 5.16
N PHE A 74 -6.07 -8.66 5.61
CA PHE A 74 -5.24 -8.30 6.76
C PHE A 74 -5.68 -9.00 8.04
N THR A 75 -7.00 -9.05 8.31
CA THR A 75 -7.55 -9.77 9.48
C THR A 75 -7.26 -11.26 9.41
N ILE A 76 -7.44 -11.90 8.25
CA ILE A 76 -7.13 -13.32 8.05
C ILE A 76 -5.65 -13.59 8.30
N LEU A 77 -4.76 -12.70 7.81
CA LEU A 77 -3.32 -12.83 8.00
C LEU A 77 -2.96 -12.77 9.49
N ILE A 78 -3.44 -11.77 10.24
CA ILE A 78 -3.19 -11.65 11.69
C ILE A 78 -3.73 -12.88 12.44
N VAL A 79 -4.98 -13.28 12.20
CA VAL A 79 -5.56 -14.43 12.87
C VAL A 79 -4.78 -15.70 12.56
N SER A 80 -4.34 -15.88 11.31
CA SER A 80 -3.55 -17.06 10.92
C SER A 80 -2.21 -17.10 11.65
N ILE A 81 -1.50 -15.96 11.76
CA ILE A 81 -0.24 -15.84 12.50
C ILE A 81 -0.45 -16.17 13.99
N LEU A 82 -1.48 -15.57 14.61
CA LEU A 82 -1.78 -15.79 16.03
C LEU A 82 -2.20 -17.24 16.32
N CYS A 83 -2.98 -17.85 15.45
CA CYS A 83 -3.38 -19.26 15.60
C CYS A 83 -2.20 -20.18 15.39
N PHE A 84 -1.32 -19.89 14.42
CA PHE A 84 -0.07 -20.64 14.22
C PHE A 84 0.82 -20.59 15.46
N ALA A 85 1.02 -19.40 16.05
CA ALA A 85 1.79 -19.24 17.28
C ALA A 85 1.22 -20.00 18.49
N LYS A 86 -0.12 -20.23 18.51
CA LYS A 86 -0.82 -21.00 19.55
C LYS A 86 -0.98 -22.48 19.22
N GLY A 87 -0.51 -22.96 18.08
CA GLY A 87 -0.70 -24.34 17.61
C GLY A 87 -2.16 -24.70 17.32
N GLN A 88 -3.01 -23.72 17.02
CA GLN A 88 -4.43 -23.90 16.78
C GLN A 88 -4.78 -23.73 15.31
N THR A 89 -5.87 -24.38 14.86
CA THR A 89 -6.38 -24.15 13.51
C THR A 89 -7.04 -22.77 13.41
N PRO A 90 -6.73 -21.95 12.37
CA PRO A 90 -7.29 -20.64 12.22
C PRO A 90 -8.81 -20.69 12.04
N ASN A 91 -9.52 -20.03 12.95
CA ASN A 91 -10.97 -19.92 12.95
C ASN A 91 -11.38 -18.46 13.22
N ILE A 92 -12.45 -18.02 12.56
CA ILE A 92 -13.09 -16.71 12.77
C ILE A 92 -14.58 -16.98 12.99
N PHE A 93 -15.16 -16.41 14.06
CA PHE A 93 -16.58 -16.59 14.43
C PHE A 93 -17.03 -18.05 14.41
N LYS A 94 -16.25 -18.96 15.02
CA LYS A 94 -16.51 -20.41 15.08
C LYS A 94 -16.53 -21.13 13.71
N ARG A 95 -16.04 -20.50 12.64
CA ARG A 95 -15.89 -21.09 11.31
C ARG A 95 -14.42 -21.29 10.99
N LYS A 96 -14.03 -22.47 10.55
CA LYS A 96 -12.67 -22.77 10.10
C LYS A 96 -12.40 -22.08 8.78
N ILE A 97 -11.25 -21.39 8.68
CA ILE A 97 -10.81 -20.79 7.44
C ILE A 97 -10.17 -21.87 6.56
N ASN A 98 -10.51 -21.89 5.27
CA ASN A 98 -9.91 -22.81 4.32
C ASN A 98 -8.41 -22.47 4.13
N GLN A 99 -7.56 -23.50 4.16
CA GLN A 99 -6.11 -23.35 3.96
C GLN A 99 -5.76 -22.68 2.62
N GLN A 100 -6.53 -22.97 1.58
CA GLN A 100 -6.36 -22.31 0.27
C GLN A 100 -6.56 -20.79 0.35
N THR A 101 -7.49 -20.31 1.18
CA THR A 101 -7.74 -18.89 1.40
C THR A 101 -6.56 -18.24 2.13
N ILE A 102 -6.03 -18.91 3.14
CA ILE A 102 -4.86 -18.43 3.89
C ILE A 102 -3.66 -18.31 2.97
N ASN A 103 -3.39 -19.34 2.16
CA ASN A 103 -2.27 -19.32 1.21
C ASN A 103 -2.42 -18.20 0.18
N LYS A 104 -3.63 -17.96 -0.34
CA LYS A 104 -3.90 -16.85 -1.27
C LYS A 104 -3.63 -15.49 -0.63
N VAL A 105 -4.07 -15.28 0.60
CA VAL A 105 -3.85 -14.02 1.34
C VAL A 105 -2.37 -13.80 1.63
N PHE A 106 -1.65 -14.86 1.99
CA PHE A 106 -0.21 -14.77 2.23
C PHE A 106 0.56 -14.43 0.95
N ILE A 107 0.25 -15.09 -0.16
CA ILE A 107 0.86 -14.79 -1.47
C ILE A 107 0.56 -13.34 -1.87
N LEU A 108 -0.69 -12.88 -1.71
CA LEU A 108 -1.08 -11.51 -1.99
C LEU A 108 -0.21 -10.52 -1.20
N PHE A 109 -0.11 -10.70 0.10
CA PHE A 109 0.68 -9.84 0.99
C PHE A 109 2.16 -9.76 0.58
N VAL A 110 2.77 -10.92 0.28
CA VAL A 110 4.19 -10.96 -0.14
C VAL A 110 4.37 -10.25 -1.48
N VAL A 111 3.47 -10.45 -2.43
CA VAL A 111 3.53 -9.80 -3.75
C VAL A 111 3.35 -8.29 -3.64
N GLU A 112 2.43 -7.81 -2.81
CA GLU A 112 2.22 -6.37 -2.59
C GLU A 112 3.46 -5.70 -2.01
N ILE A 113 4.04 -6.29 -0.96
CA ILE A 113 5.27 -5.76 -0.35
C ILE A 113 6.43 -5.78 -1.35
N ALA A 114 6.61 -6.88 -2.09
CA ALA A 114 7.68 -6.99 -3.08
C ALA A 114 7.52 -5.95 -4.20
N TYR A 115 6.29 -5.76 -4.68
CA TYR A 115 6.01 -4.74 -5.68
C TYR A 115 6.31 -3.33 -5.18
N LEU A 116 5.83 -2.98 -3.97
CA LEU A 116 6.09 -1.67 -3.36
C LEU A 116 7.58 -1.42 -3.17
N ALA A 117 8.32 -2.41 -2.67
CA ALA A 117 9.77 -2.30 -2.50
C ALA A 117 10.48 -2.00 -3.84
N ILE A 118 10.13 -2.73 -4.90
CA ILE A 118 10.68 -2.52 -6.24
C ILE A 118 10.30 -1.14 -6.79
N ALA A 119 9.04 -0.75 -6.65
CA ALA A 119 8.56 0.54 -7.15
C ALA A 119 9.24 1.72 -6.44
N ILE A 120 9.42 1.65 -5.13
CA ILE A 120 10.13 2.67 -4.35
C ILE A 120 11.60 2.73 -4.77
N LEU A 121 12.28 1.59 -4.91
CA LEU A 121 13.67 1.55 -5.37
C LEU A 121 13.85 2.16 -6.76
N LEU A 122 12.96 1.85 -7.71
CA LEU A 122 12.98 2.43 -9.05
C LEU A 122 12.70 3.94 -9.01
N ALA A 123 11.72 4.38 -8.21
CA ALA A 123 11.44 5.81 -8.06
C ALA A 123 12.65 6.56 -7.51
N CYS A 124 13.32 6.02 -6.47
CA CYS A 124 14.55 6.59 -5.92
C CYS A 124 15.70 6.61 -6.95
N ALA A 125 15.83 5.58 -7.77
CA ALA A 125 16.84 5.53 -8.82
C ALA A 125 16.60 6.61 -9.89
N PHE A 126 15.35 6.84 -10.29
CA PHE A 126 15.00 7.90 -11.24
C PHE A 126 15.15 9.31 -10.65
N GLU A 127 14.97 9.47 -9.34
CA GLU A 127 15.11 10.74 -8.61
C GLU A 127 16.47 10.91 -7.93
N ALA A 128 17.47 10.10 -8.28
CA ALA A 128 18.80 10.13 -7.65
C ALA A 128 19.51 11.49 -7.71
N LYS A 129 19.13 12.38 -8.66
CA LYS A 129 19.64 13.75 -8.79
C LYS A 129 18.79 14.79 -8.07
N SER A 130 17.63 14.41 -7.57
CA SER A 130 16.71 15.30 -6.88
C SER A 130 17.04 15.36 -5.38
N SER A 131 16.64 16.43 -4.72
CA SER A 131 16.82 16.61 -3.27
C SER A 131 15.68 16.04 -2.44
N PHE A 132 14.81 15.21 -3.04
CA PHE A 132 13.67 14.63 -2.33
C PHE A 132 14.09 13.58 -1.31
N SER A 133 13.41 13.56 -0.16
CA SER A 133 13.63 12.53 0.86
C SER A 133 13.08 11.18 0.39
N LEU A 134 13.69 10.09 0.85
CA LEU A 134 13.17 8.74 0.63
C LEU A 134 11.72 8.61 1.13
N GLU A 135 11.41 9.30 2.22
CA GLU A 135 10.10 9.30 2.86
C GLU A 135 9.03 9.92 1.95
N SER A 136 9.32 11.08 1.34
CA SER A 136 8.41 11.72 0.39
C SER A 136 8.15 10.83 -0.83
N ILE A 137 9.19 10.23 -1.40
CA ILE A 137 9.07 9.33 -2.55
C ILE A 137 8.26 8.08 -2.18
N ALA A 138 8.55 7.45 -1.03
CA ALA A 138 7.81 6.28 -0.57
C ALA A 138 6.33 6.60 -0.32
N TYR A 139 6.03 7.76 0.26
CA TYR A 139 4.65 8.20 0.49
C TYR A 139 3.85 8.31 -0.82
N GLU A 140 4.43 8.93 -1.85
CA GLU A 140 3.80 9.05 -3.17
C GLU A 140 3.54 7.69 -3.82
N VAL A 141 4.54 6.79 -3.79
CA VAL A 141 4.41 5.45 -4.38
C VAL A 141 3.36 4.62 -3.66
N ILE A 142 3.34 4.63 -2.30
CA ILE A 142 2.36 3.89 -1.50
C ILE A 142 0.97 4.46 -1.71
N SER A 143 0.83 5.79 -1.66
CA SER A 143 -0.45 6.47 -1.92
C SER A 143 -1.00 6.16 -3.32
N ALA A 144 -0.12 6.04 -4.32
CA ALA A 144 -0.47 5.67 -5.69
C ALA A 144 -0.94 4.22 -5.78
N PHE A 145 -0.21 3.28 -5.16
CA PHE A 145 -0.54 1.85 -5.18
C PHE A 145 -1.86 1.56 -4.46
N ASP A 146 -2.02 2.11 -3.27
CA ASP A 146 -3.22 1.92 -2.45
C ASP A 146 -4.40 2.77 -2.93
N THR A 147 -4.22 3.54 -4.02
CA THR A 147 -5.23 4.40 -4.63
C THR A 147 -5.82 5.42 -3.64
N VAL A 148 -5.01 5.92 -2.72
CA VAL A 148 -5.43 6.86 -1.68
C VAL A 148 -5.58 8.28 -2.22
N GLY A 149 -4.59 8.76 -2.99
CA GLY A 149 -4.61 10.08 -3.61
C GLY A 149 -4.06 11.22 -2.74
N LEU A 150 -3.44 10.91 -1.59
CA LEU A 150 -2.71 11.89 -0.79
C LEU A 150 -1.31 12.09 -1.35
N SER A 151 -0.83 13.34 -1.37
CA SER A 151 0.49 13.71 -1.88
C SER A 151 1.18 14.68 -0.92
N THR A 152 2.48 14.54 -0.76
CA THR A 152 3.33 15.49 -0.06
C THR A 152 3.60 16.78 -0.86
N GLY A 153 3.06 16.84 -2.09
CA GLY A 153 3.19 18.00 -2.99
C GLY A 153 4.35 17.89 -3.98
N ILE A 154 5.15 16.82 -3.91
CA ILE A 154 6.31 16.64 -4.82
C ILE A 154 5.92 16.14 -6.21
N THR A 155 4.70 15.59 -6.39
CA THR A 155 4.25 14.94 -7.64
C THR A 155 4.44 15.83 -8.88
N SER A 156 4.19 17.13 -8.78
CA SER A 156 4.33 18.07 -9.90
C SER A 156 5.78 18.23 -10.37
N THR A 157 6.73 18.13 -9.45
CA THR A 157 8.17 18.36 -9.65
C THR A 157 8.96 17.10 -9.97
N LEU A 158 8.33 15.90 -9.83
CA LEU A 158 8.95 14.63 -10.17
C LEU A 158 9.35 14.52 -11.63
N ASN A 159 10.35 13.71 -11.91
CA ASN A 159 10.84 13.39 -13.24
C ASN A 159 9.77 12.69 -14.09
N ALA A 160 9.82 12.83 -15.41
CA ALA A 160 8.86 12.16 -16.30
C ALA A 160 8.86 10.63 -16.14
N ALA A 161 10.02 10.01 -15.93
CA ALA A 161 10.13 8.58 -15.69
C ALA A 161 9.41 8.14 -14.41
N THR A 162 9.59 8.91 -13.32
CA THR A 162 8.92 8.66 -12.04
C THR A 162 7.40 8.84 -12.16
N LYS A 163 6.94 9.84 -12.91
CA LYS A 163 5.50 10.04 -13.18
C LYS A 163 4.88 8.85 -13.92
N ILE A 164 5.56 8.32 -14.93
CA ILE A 164 5.11 7.11 -15.64
C ILE A 164 5.07 5.91 -14.70
N LEU A 165 6.09 5.73 -13.85
CA LEU A 165 6.10 4.67 -12.84
C LEU A 165 4.91 4.78 -11.90
N ILE A 166 4.58 5.98 -11.40
CA ILE A 166 3.42 6.25 -10.55
C ILE A 166 2.11 5.89 -11.26
N ILE A 167 1.95 6.27 -12.54
CA ILE A 167 0.76 5.93 -13.33
C ILE A 167 0.59 4.41 -13.44
N VAL A 168 1.67 3.68 -13.74
CA VAL A 168 1.65 2.22 -13.79
C VAL A 168 1.31 1.62 -12.42
N THR A 169 1.87 2.18 -11.35
CA THR A 169 1.59 1.77 -9.97
C THR A 169 0.12 1.97 -9.59
N MET A 170 -0.48 3.11 -9.94
CA MET A 170 -1.91 3.36 -9.76
C MET A 170 -2.78 2.32 -10.48
N PHE A 171 -2.41 1.98 -11.71
CA PHE A 171 -3.15 1.00 -12.50
C PHE A 171 -3.07 -0.41 -11.89
N ILE A 172 -1.88 -0.85 -11.48
CA ILE A 172 -1.67 -2.17 -10.85
C ILE A 172 -2.39 -2.25 -9.49
N GLY A 173 -2.29 -1.21 -8.67
CA GLY A 173 -2.99 -1.12 -7.39
C GLY A 173 -4.50 -1.19 -7.53
N ARG A 174 -5.05 -0.55 -8.58
CA ARG A 174 -6.49 -0.54 -8.87
C ARG A 174 -7.03 -1.90 -9.32
N LEU A 175 -6.31 -2.60 -10.18
CA LEU A 175 -6.69 -3.94 -10.65
C LEU A 175 -6.59 -4.99 -9.53
N GLY A 176 -5.71 -4.74 -8.56
CA GLY A 176 -5.28 -5.71 -7.57
C GLY A 176 -4.23 -6.69 -8.10
N PRO A 177 -3.16 -6.92 -7.35
CA PRO A 177 -2.02 -7.70 -7.81
C PRO A 177 -2.37 -9.17 -8.10
N LEU A 178 -3.35 -9.75 -7.40
CA LEU A 178 -3.84 -11.10 -7.68
C LEU A 178 -4.52 -11.21 -9.05
N THR A 179 -5.31 -10.22 -9.43
CA THR A 179 -5.98 -10.20 -10.74
C THR A 179 -4.93 -10.10 -11.84
N PHE A 180 -3.93 -9.24 -11.65
CA PHE A 180 -2.82 -9.09 -12.60
C PHE A 180 -2.04 -10.39 -12.79
N ILE A 181 -1.69 -11.08 -11.69
CA ILE A 181 -1.00 -12.37 -11.72
C ILE A 181 -1.87 -13.47 -12.35
N SER A 182 -3.17 -13.51 -12.03
CA SER A 182 -4.07 -14.52 -12.59
C SER A 182 -4.27 -14.36 -14.09
N MET A 183 -4.32 -13.14 -14.61
CA MET A 183 -4.35 -12.88 -16.05
C MET A 183 -3.09 -13.37 -16.75
N TRP A 184 -1.93 -13.17 -16.13
CA TRP A 184 -0.66 -13.68 -16.66
C TRP A 184 -0.60 -15.20 -16.64
N THR A 185 -1.00 -15.83 -15.52
CA THR A 185 -0.99 -17.28 -15.34
C THR A 185 -2.01 -17.99 -16.24
N SER A 186 -3.17 -17.42 -16.49
CA SER A 186 -4.15 -17.97 -17.43
C SER A 186 -3.59 -18.09 -18.87
N ARG A 187 -2.77 -17.14 -19.30
CA ARG A 187 -2.13 -17.22 -20.62
C ARG A 187 -1.06 -18.32 -20.67
N THR A 188 -0.33 -18.53 -19.58
CA THR A 188 0.72 -19.57 -19.54
C THR A 188 0.16 -20.98 -19.39
N ASN A 189 -0.96 -21.17 -18.68
CA ASN A 189 -1.63 -22.49 -18.56
C ASN A 189 -2.23 -23.00 -19.87
N LEU A 190 -2.51 -22.13 -20.84
CA LEU A 190 -2.89 -22.53 -22.21
C LEU A 190 -1.70 -23.12 -22.99
N ILE A 191 -0.46 -22.92 -22.53
CA ILE A 191 0.77 -23.38 -23.19
C ILE A 191 1.37 -24.60 -22.48
N ILE A 192 1.11 -24.77 -21.18
CA ILE A 192 1.75 -25.81 -20.34
C ILE A 192 0.69 -26.64 -19.60
N SER A 193 -0.08 -27.43 -20.32
CA SER A 193 -0.87 -28.52 -19.72
C SER A 193 -0.02 -29.80 -19.70
N ARG A 194 0.97 -29.89 -18.82
CA ARG A 194 1.59 -31.14 -18.40
C ARG A 194 1.47 -31.27 -16.90
N ASP A 195 0.54 -32.13 -16.46
CA ASP A 195 0.42 -32.61 -15.07
C ASP A 195 1.67 -33.44 -14.71
N VAL A 196 2.75 -32.77 -14.36
CA VAL A 196 3.90 -33.45 -13.75
C VAL A 196 3.68 -33.45 -12.25
N LYS A 197 3.27 -34.59 -11.69
CA LYS A 197 3.21 -34.80 -10.25
C LYS A 197 4.63 -34.99 -9.71
N TYR A 198 5.14 -33.96 -9.01
CA TYR A 198 6.40 -34.08 -8.28
C TYR A 198 6.19 -34.79 -6.95
N VAL A 199 7.17 -35.59 -6.52
CA VAL A 199 7.18 -36.21 -5.19
C VAL A 199 7.40 -35.12 -4.14
N GLU A 200 6.58 -35.16 -3.08
CA GLU A 200 6.69 -34.19 -1.96
C GLU A 200 8.01 -34.40 -1.20
N GLY A 201 8.89 -33.43 -1.25
CA GLY A 201 10.11 -33.37 -0.44
C GLY A 201 9.81 -32.72 0.93
N LYS A 202 10.20 -33.35 2.04
CA LYS A 202 10.20 -32.74 3.37
C LYS A 202 11.35 -31.74 3.45
N ILE A 203 11.05 -30.44 3.46
CA ILE A 203 12.04 -29.38 3.73
C ILE A 203 11.91 -29.00 5.21
N ILE A 204 13.00 -29.11 5.93
CA ILE A 204 13.10 -28.67 7.33
C ILE A 204 13.33 -27.15 7.29
N ILE A 205 12.39 -26.41 7.83
CA ILE A 205 12.49 -24.96 8.02
C ILE A 205 13.02 -24.74 9.42
N GLY A 206 14.22 -24.10 9.53
CA GLY A 206 14.89 -23.80 10.79
C GLY A 206 14.20 -22.71 11.62
#